data_a5d680d182343d8acf9a26be53d5e5fb
#
_entry.id   a5d680d182343d8acf9a26be53d5e5fb
#
_cell.length_a   1.000
_cell.length_b   1.000
_cell.length_c   1.000
_cell.angle_alpha   90.00
_cell.angle_beta   90.00
_cell.angle_gamma   90.00
#
_symmetry.space_group_name_H-M   'P 1'
#
loop_
_entity.id
_entity.type
_entity.pdbx_description
1 polymer ?
#
loop_
_entity_poly.entity_id
_entity_poly.type
_entity_poly.pdbx_seq_one_letter_code
_entity_poly.pdbx_strand_id
1 'polypeptide(L)'
;MKIIDRIKSAFGFGQRSYAAAKVGRLTNDWTTAVTSANKEIKGDLKTLRARARQLERDNDYVRRYLKALENNVLGSTGIKLQAKSKDLDGTFDTFANDRIERAWEQWGKSASCTVNQRQTWVDVQRVVLRSVARDGSVMIRKVRGFDNDFRFALQVLESDLLDTDYNHKLPNGNIVRMGIELDAFERPVAYHILNGHEGDDFG
;
A
#
# COMPACT_ATOMS: atom_id res chain seq x y z
N MET A 1 -51.89 -20.76 12.70
CA MET A 1 -50.61 -20.86 13.46
C MET A 1 -50.70 -22.17 14.27
N LYS A 2 -49.94 -23.16 13.87
CA LYS A 2 -50.08 -24.55 14.40
C LYS A 2 -49.55 -24.61 15.84
N ILE A 3 -50.23 -25.37 16.71
CA ILE A 3 -49.87 -25.60 18.12
C ILE A 3 -48.37 -25.97 18.31
N ILE A 4 -47.80 -26.64 17.33
CA ILE A 4 -46.39 -27.05 17.29
C ILE A 4 -45.45 -25.83 17.33
N ASP A 5 -45.79 -24.72 16.72
CA ASP A 5 -44.92 -23.51 16.69
C ASP A 5 -44.93 -22.79 18.05
N ARG A 6 -46.01 -22.90 18.80
CA ARG A 6 -46.13 -22.40 20.19
C ARG A 6 -45.31 -23.20 21.20
N ILE A 7 -45.25 -24.53 21.00
CA ILE A 7 -44.45 -25.42 21.85
C ILE A 7 -42.97 -25.26 21.61
N LYS A 8 -42.54 -25.05 20.35
CA LYS A 8 -41.13 -24.76 20.02
C LYS A 8 -40.61 -23.44 20.61
N SER A 9 -41.47 -22.39 20.69
CA SER A 9 -41.12 -21.12 21.33
C SER A 9 -41.02 -21.20 22.86
N ALA A 10 -41.78 -22.12 23.50
CA ALA A 10 -41.78 -22.29 24.96
C ALA A 10 -40.56 -23.10 25.46
N PHE A 11 -39.97 -23.96 24.63
CA PHE A 11 -38.86 -24.83 25.03
C PHE A 11 -37.49 -24.28 24.61
N GLY A 12 -37.36 -23.02 24.19
CA GLY A 12 -36.07 -22.35 24.03
C GLY A 12 -35.12 -23.00 23.00
N PHE A 13 -35.66 -23.72 22.00
CA PHE A 13 -34.89 -24.17 20.82
C PHE A 13 -34.64 -22.93 19.93
N GLY A 14 -34.00 -21.91 20.52
CA GLY A 14 -33.51 -20.77 19.76
C GLY A 14 -32.45 -21.22 18.78
N GLN A 15 -32.61 -20.85 17.51
CA GLN A 15 -31.52 -20.98 16.54
C GLN A 15 -30.25 -20.43 17.19
N ARG A 16 -29.20 -21.25 17.19
CA ARG A 16 -27.87 -20.78 17.61
C ARG A 16 -27.48 -19.61 16.71
N SER A 17 -27.49 -18.41 17.24
CA SER A 17 -27.06 -17.21 16.54
C SER A 17 -25.99 -16.51 17.35
N TYR A 18 -25.03 -15.89 16.67
CA TYR A 18 -24.02 -15.09 17.34
C TYR A 18 -24.67 -13.88 18.03
N ALA A 19 -24.28 -13.62 19.27
CA ALA A 19 -24.82 -12.49 20.03
C ALA A 19 -24.59 -11.13 19.33
N ALA A 20 -23.45 -10.97 18.68
CA ALA A 20 -23.09 -9.78 17.90
C ALA A 20 -23.96 -9.55 16.64
N ALA A 21 -24.66 -10.59 16.16
CA ALA A 21 -25.59 -10.46 15.02
C ALA A 21 -26.98 -9.94 15.44
N LYS A 22 -27.23 -9.79 16.75
CA LYS A 22 -28.49 -9.25 17.26
C LYS A 22 -28.40 -7.74 17.36
N VAL A 23 -29.37 -7.05 16.77
CA VAL A 23 -29.50 -5.59 16.94
C VAL A 23 -29.99 -5.32 18.35
N GLY A 24 -29.24 -4.56 19.12
CA GLY A 24 -29.56 -4.16 20.48
C GLY A 24 -29.03 -2.75 20.76
N ARG A 25 -29.29 -2.23 21.97
CA ARG A 25 -28.85 -0.88 22.36
C ARG A 25 -27.35 -0.62 22.17
N LEU A 26 -26.52 -1.65 22.32
CA LEU A 26 -25.07 -1.56 22.20
C LEU A 26 -24.54 -1.84 20.78
N THR A 27 -25.41 -2.27 19.87
CA THR A 27 -25.04 -2.69 18.50
C THR A 27 -25.85 -2.02 17.41
N ASN A 28 -26.73 -1.04 17.78
CA ASN A 28 -27.56 -0.32 16.82
C ASN A 28 -26.74 0.50 15.82
N ASP A 29 -25.53 0.95 16.22
CA ASP A 29 -24.63 1.75 15.38
C ASP A 29 -23.72 0.88 14.49
N TRP A 30 -23.77 -0.44 14.66
CA TRP A 30 -22.96 -1.34 13.85
C TRP A 30 -23.59 -1.53 12.48
N THR A 31 -22.78 -1.37 11.44
CA THR A 31 -23.26 -1.64 10.08
C THR A 31 -23.58 -3.12 9.90
N THR A 32 -24.72 -3.40 9.27
CA THR A 32 -25.15 -4.73 8.86
C THR A 32 -25.11 -4.90 7.34
N ALA A 33 -24.68 -3.85 6.62
CA ALA A 33 -24.58 -3.88 5.17
C ALA A 33 -23.39 -4.76 4.72
N VAL A 34 -23.65 -5.63 3.79
CA VAL A 34 -22.60 -6.43 3.11
C VAL A 34 -22.15 -5.62 1.89
N THR A 35 -20.98 -5.00 2.02
CA THR A 35 -20.36 -4.21 0.94
C THR A 35 -18.99 -4.75 0.60
N SER A 36 -18.48 -4.44 -0.60
CA SER A 36 -17.10 -4.75 -0.95
C SER A 36 -16.15 -3.71 -0.33
N ALA A 37 -14.95 -4.12 0.05
CA ALA A 37 -13.90 -3.23 0.55
C ALA A 37 -13.64 -2.04 -0.40
N ASN A 38 -13.66 -2.26 -1.71
CA ASN A 38 -13.51 -1.20 -2.70
C ASN A 38 -14.64 -0.17 -2.64
N LYS A 39 -15.89 -0.61 -2.39
CA LYS A 39 -17.03 0.30 -2.27
C LYS A 39 -16.96 1.15 -1.01
N GLU A 40 -16.51 0.56 0.10
CA GLU A 40 -16.32 1.28 1.36
C GLU A 40 -15.18 2.28 1.27
N ILE A 41 -14.04 1.85 0.75
CA ILE A 41 -12.83 2.70 0.66
C ILE A 41 -13.03 3.82 -0.36
N LYS A 42 -13.68 3.57 -1.51
CA LYS A 42 -13.77 4.53 -2.61
C LYS A 42 -14.31 5.89 -2.18
N GLY A 43 -15.35 5.92 -1.34
CA GLY A 43 -15.98 7.16 -0.89
C GLY A 43 -15.10 7.97 0.07
N ASP A 44 -14.30 7.29 0.87
CA ASP A 44 -13.63 7.90 2.03
C ASP A 44 -12.12 8.10 1.84
N LEU A 45 -11.51 7.43 0.85
CA LEU A 45 -10.06 7.36 0.67
C LEU A 45 -9.39 8.74 0.60
N LYS A 46 -9.91 9.64 -0.25
CA LYS A 46 -9.37 11.00 -0.41
C LYS A 46 -9.48 11.79 0.91
N THR A 47 -10.61 11.67 1.58
CA THR A 47 -10.83 12.34 2.87
C THR A 47 -9.92 11.81 3.97
N LEU A 48 -9.75 10.50 4.07
CA LEU A 48 -8.89 9.86 5.07
C LEU A 48 -7.42 10.26 4.86
N ARG A 49 -6.93 10.26 3.63
CA ARG A 49 -5.57 10.73 3.29
C ARG A 49 -5.38 12.21 3.64
N ALA A 50 -6.33 13.07 3.26
CA ALA A 50 -6.27 14.50 3.57
C ALA A 50 -6.19 14.74 5.08
N ARG A 51 -7.02 14.05 5.87
CA ARG A 51 -7.02 14.13 7.34
C ARG A 51 -5.74 13.59 7.95
N ALA A 52 -5.21 12.46 7.46
CA ALA A 52 -3.94 11.91 7.93
C ALA A 52 -2.78 12.87 7.67
N ARG A 53 -2.73 13.51 6.51
CA ARG A 53 -1.75 14.54 6.16
C ARG A 53 -1.90 15.80 7.00
N GLN A 54 -3.13 16.21 7.31
CA GLN A 54 -3.39 17.30 8.23
C GLN A 54 -2.88 16.96 9.63
N LEU A 55 -3.18 15.77 10.15
CA LEU A 55 -2.68 15.33 11.45
C LEU A 55 -1.15 15.30 11.50
N GLU A 56 -0.47 14.89 10.44
CA GLU A 56 1.00 14.96 10.37
C GLU A 56 1.51 16.39 10.48
N ARG A 57 0.83 17.38 9.86
CA ARG A 57 1.24 18.79 9.93
C ARG A 57 0.96 19.44 11.27
N ASP A 58 -0.21 19.14 11.85
CA ASP A 58 -0.79 19.96 12.93
C ASP A 58 -0.69 19.27 14.30
N ASN A 59 -0.36 17.95 14.35
CA ASN A 59 -0.37 17.18 15.59
C ASN A 59 1.04 16.65 15.94
N ASP A 60 1.57 17.09 17.07
CA ASP A 60 2.92 16.71 17.53
C ASP A 60 3.06 15.23 17.86
N TYR A 61 1.99 14.60 18.37
CA TYR A 61 2.01 13.16 18.66
C TYR A 61 2.12 12.33 17.39
N VAL A 62 1.40 12.70 16.33
CA VAL A 62 1.48 12.02 15.04
C VAL A 62 2.85 12.20 14.41
N ARG A 63 3.40 13.41 14.43
CA ARG A 63 4.77 13.66 13.96
C ARG A 63 5.80 12.82 14.73
N ARG A 64 5.66 12.76 16.05
CA ARG A 64 6.54 11.96 16.90
C ARG A 64 6.39 10.46 16.64
N TYR A 65 5.17 9.98 16.40
CA TYR A 65 4.92 8.60 16.00
C TYR A 65 5.61 8.24 14.70
N LEU A 66 5.42 9.03 13.64
CA LEU A 66 6.07 8.80 12.34
C LEU A 66 7.60 8.83 12.46
N LYS A 67 8.14 9.76 13.25
CA LYS A 67 9.59 9.82 13.51
C LYS A 67 10.10 8.62 14.29
N ALA A 68 9.35 8.15 15.29
CA ALA A 68 9.69 6.94 16.03
C ALA A 68 9.65 5.70 15.12
N LEU A 69 8.67 5.62 14.22
CA LEU A 69 8.57 4.57 13.22
C LEU A 69 9.81 4.55 12.31
N GLU A 70 10.20 5.71 11.74
CA GLU A 70 11.43 5.82 10.93
C GLU A 70 12.67 5.37 11.71
N ASN A 71 12.84 5.84 12.94
CA ASN A 71 14.02 5.54 13.74
C ASN A 71 14.12 4.07 14.17
N ASN A 72 12.98 3.44 14.51
CA ASN A 72 12.96 2.07 14.99
C ASN A 72 12.94 1.02 13.87
N VAL A 73 12.35 1.34 12.71
CA VAL A 73 12.29 0.41 11.57
C VAL A 73 13.52 0.53 10.68
N LEU A 74 13.93 1.75 10.35
CA LEU A 74 15.01 2.01 9.39
C LEU A 74 16.33 2.40 10.07
N GLY A 75 16.24 3.11 11.18
CA GLY A 75 17.43 3.69 11.82
C GLY A 75 18.16 4.70 10.93
N SER A 76 19.46 4.87 11.19
CA SER A 76 20.28 5.82 10.43
C SER A 76 20.72 5.28 9.06
N THR A 77 20.88 3.96 8.94
CA THR A 77 21.48 3.31 7.75
C THR A 77 20.46 2.66 6.83
N GLY A 78 19.17 2.61 7.22
CA GLY A 78 18.13 1.90 6.49
C GLY A 78 18.31 0.38 6.48
N ILE A 79 17.43 -0.30 5.75
CA ILE A 79 17.50 -1.74 5.50
C ILE A 79 18.57 -1.99 4.44
N LYS A 80 19.56 -2.82 4.80
CA LYS A 80 20.68 -3.17 3.92
C LYS A 80 20.43 -4.46 3.15
N LEU A 81 20.97 -4.55 1.94
CA LEU A 81 21.04 -5.80 1.21
C LEU A 81 22.09 -6.71 1.86
N GLN A 82 21.77 -7.97 2.01
CA GLN A 82 22.68 -9.04 2.36
C GLN A 82 22.59 -10.12 1.27
N ALA A 83 23.59 -10.22 0.43
CA ALA A 83 23.65 -11.22 -0.61
C ALA A 83 24.04 -12.59 -0.02
N LYS A 84 23.40 -13.66 -0.53
CA LYS A 84 23.63 -15.04 -0.06
C LYS A 84 23.70 -16.03 -1.21
N SER A 85 24.40 -15.64 -2.28
CA SER A 85 24.70 -16.55 -3.39
C SER A 85 25.60 -17.69 -2.91
N LYS A 86 25.40 -18.88 -3.48
CA LYS A 86 26.17 -20.07 -3.14
C LYS A 86 26.83 -20.63 -4.37
N ASP A 87 27.99 -21.22 -4.18
CA ASP A 87 28.69 -22.04 -5.15
C ASP A 87 28.01 -23.41 -5.35
N LEU A 88 28.45 -24.16 -6.34
CA LEU A 88 27.91 -25.49 -6.67
C LEU A 88 28.08 -26.50 -5.53
N ASP A 89 29.04 -26.32 -4.64
CA ASP A 89 29.28 -27.14 -3.46
C ASP A 89 28.40 -26.76 -2.25
N GLY A 90 27.58 -25.68 -2.40
CA GLY A 90 26.67 -25.17 -1.37
C GLY A 90 27.30 -24.19 -0.38
N THR A 91 28.59 -23.88 -0.50
CA THR A 91 29.26 -22.83 0.29
C THR A 91 28.90 -21.43 -0.22
N PHE A 92 29.03 -20.40 0.62
CA PHE A 92 28.74 -19.03 0.18
C PHE A 92 29.83 -18.51 -0.76
N ASP A 93 29.41 -18.06 -1.96
CA ASP A 93 30.25 -17.34 -2.88
C ASP A 93 30.53 -15.92 -2.35
N THR A 94 31.57 -15.79 -1.56
CA THR A 94 31.93 -14.50 -0.92
C THR A 94 32.31 -13.44 -1.95
N PHE A 95 32.96 -13.83 -3.07
CA PHE A 95 33.36 -12.90 -4.11
C PHE A 95 32.15 -12.30 -4.85
N ALA A 96 31.18 -13.14 -5.24
CA ALA A 96 29.96 -12.68 -5.89
C ALA A 96 29.13 -11.83 -4.93
N ASN A 97 28.98 -12.27 -3.67
CA ASN A 97 28.20 -11.56 -2.66
C ASN A 97 28.77 -10.16 -2.39
N ASP A 98 30.09 -10.03 -2.23
CA ASP A 98 30.76 -8.74 -2.04
C ASP A 98 30.60 -7.82 -3.27
N ARG A 99 30.62 -8.37 -4.48
CA ARG A 99 30.38 -7.56 -5.69
C ARG A 99 28.95 -7.05 -5.78
N ILE A 100 27.98 -7.91 -5.46
CA ILE A 100 26.56 -7.56 -5.48
C ILE A 100 26.29 -6.45 -4.44
N GLU A 101 26.80 -6.61 -3.22
CA GLU A 101 26.60 -5.63 -2.15
C GLU A 101 27.23 -4.27 -2.46
N ARG A 102 28.46 -4.28 -2.97
CA ARG A 102 29.13 -3.05 -3.42
C ARG A 102 28.39 -2.35 -4.57
N ALA A 103 27.93 -3.10 -5.56
CA ALA A 103 27.15 -2.53 -6.66
C ALA A 103 25.83 -1.93 -6.15
N TRP A 104 25.16 -2.60 -5.19
CA TRP A 104 23.97 -2.11 -4.55
C TRP A 104 24.20 -0.80 -3.76
N GLU A 105 25.29 -0.73 -3.00
CA GLU A 105 25.66 0.48 -2.25
C GLU A 105 25.97 1.65 -3.20
N GLN A 106 26.63 1.38 -4.32
CA GLN A 106 26.90 2.41 -5.34
C GLN A 106 25.63 2.89 -6.01
N TRP A 107 24.74 1.96 -6.40
CA TRP A 107 23.43 2.31 -6.94
C TRP A 107 22.58 3.10 -5.94
N GLY A 108 22.66 2.78 -4.68
CA GLY A 108 21.89 3.43 -3.60
C GLY A 108 22.26 4.89 -3.34
N LYS A 109 23.28 5.44 -4.01
CA LYS A 109 23.63 6.87 -3.92
C LYS A 109 22.62 7.73 -4.66
N SER A 110 22.50 9.00 -4.26
CA SER A 110 21.52 9.94 -4.81
C SER A 110 21.61 10.10 -6.33
N ALA A 111 22.83 10.07 -6.90
CA ALA A 111 23.01 10.21 -8.34
C ALA A 111 22.44 9.06 -9.18
N SER A 112 22.19 7.89 -8.60
CA SER A 112 21.78 6.69 -9.34
C SER A 112 20.45 6.10 -8.91
N CYS A 113 20.08 6.29 -7.63
CA CYS A 113 18.95 5.58 -7.03
C CYS A 113 17.60 6.03 -7.59
N THR A 114 17.41 7.34 -7.77
CA THR A 114 16.13 7.91 -8.18
C THR A 114 16.24 8.74 -9.45
N VAL A 115 15.13 8.82 -10.20
CA VAL A 115 15.08 9.59 -11.47
C VAL A 115 15.34 11.08 -11.28
N ASN A 116 15.04 11.64 -10.09
CA ASN A 116 15.34 13.04 -9.77
C ASN A 116 16.78 13.24 -9.27
N GLN A 117 17.54 12.16 -9.09
CA GLN A 117 18.95 12.17 -8.65
C GLN A 117 19.22 12.92 -7.32
N ARG A 118 18.20 12.99 -6.44
CA ARG A 118 18.27 13.76 -5.18
C ARG A 118 18.16 12.90 -3.93
N GLN A 119 17.66 11.67 -4.07
CA GLN A 119 17.38 10.80 -2.94
C GLN A 119 18.29 9.58 -2.97
N THR A 120 18.84 9.24 -1.83
CA THR A 120 19.53 7.97 -1.60
C THR A 120 18.54 6.85 -1.41
N TRP A 121 19.00 5.59 -1.45
CA TRP A 121 18.17 4.43 -1.13
C TRP A 121 17.56 4.51 0.28
N VAL A 122 18.30 5.06 1.25
CA VAL A 122 17.79 5.26 2.61
C VAL A 122 16.66 6.31 2.64
N ASP A 123 16.80 7.38 1.85
CA ASP A 123 15.74 8.39 1.75
C ASP A 123 14.48 7.82 1.08
N VAL A 124 14.65 6.99 0.04
CA VAL A 124 13.52 6.27 -0.58
C VAL A 124 12.81 5.39 0.44
N GLN A 125 13.54 4.61 1.25
CA GLN A 125 12.96 3.79 2.30
C GLN A 125 12.17 4.63 3.32
N ARG A 126 12.69 5.79 3.72
CA ARG A 126 11.98 6.72 4.64
C ARG A 126 10.70 7.24 4.03
N VAL A 127 10.75 7.69 2.77
CA VAL A 127 9.55 8.16 2.06
C VAL A 127 8.52 7.06 1.95
N VAL A 128 8.93 5.84 1.59
CA VAL A 128 8.05 4.67 1.48
C VAL A 128 7.38 4.36 2.82
N LEU A 129 8.16 4.24 3.89
CA LEU A 129 7.64 3.92 5.22
C LEU A 129 6.64 4.98 5.70
N ARG A 130 7.00 6.26 5.54
CA ARG A 130 6.14 7.39 5.92
C ARG A 130 4.85 7.41 5.11
N SER A 131 4.92 7.24 3.78
CA SER A 131 3.76 7.23 2.90
C SER A 131 2.82 6.08 3.23
N VAL A 132 3.34 4.88 3.47
CA VAL A 132 2.52 3.73 3.87
C VAL A 132 1.84 3.98 5.21
N ALA A 133 2.54 4.55 6.20
CA ALA A 133 1.98 4.82 7.53
C ALA A 133 0.93 5.95 7.52
N ARG A 134 1.09 6.95 6.65
CA ARG A 134 0.22 8.12 6.56
C ARG A 134 -0.92 7.95 5.56
N ASP A 135 -0.57 7.55 4.32
CA ASP A 135 -1.51 7.53 3.19
C ASP A 135 -2.08 6.12 2.91
N GLY A 136 -1.56 5.09 3.62
CA GLY A 136 -1.95 3.69 3.46
C GLY A 136 -1.31 2.99 2.26
N SER A 137 -0.62 3.71 1.38
CA SER A 137 0.02 3.16 0.17
C SER A 137 1.12 4.06 -0.35
N VAL A 138 1.94 3.51 -1.23
CA VAL A 138 2.95 4.23 -2.01
C VAL A 138 3.11 3.53 -3.35
N MET A 139 3.39 4.28 -4.40
CA MET A 139 3.69 3.73 -5.71
C MET A 139 5.15 3.95 -6.05
N ILE A 140 5.81 2.92 -6.58
CA ILE A 140 7.19 2.99 -7.03
C ILE A 140 7.27 2.47 -8.46
N ARG A 141 7.63 3.37 -9.38
CA ARG A 141 7.90 3.00 -10.77
C ARG A 141 9.36 2.61 -10.92
N LYS A 142 9.59 1.43 -11.48
CA LYS A 142 10.93 0.98 -11.89
C LYS A 142 11.22 1.49 -13.28
N VAL A 143 12.21 2.38 -13.41
CA VAL A 143 12.62 2.95 -14.70
C VAL A 143 13.85 2.21 -15.17
N ARG A 144 13.66 1.37 -16.19
CA ARG A 144 14.75 0.63 -16.85
C ARG A 144 15.29 1.43 -18.03
N GLY A 145 16.57 1.30 -18.33
CA GLY A 145 17.23 2.06 -19.38
C GLY A 145 17.49 3.52 -19.01
N PHE A 146 17.36 3.87 -17.72
CA PHE A 146 17.68 5.22 -17.23
C PHE A 146 19.15 5.56 -17.50
N ASP A 147 19.42 6.83 -17.77
CA ASP A 147 20.79 7.29 -18.12
C ASP A 147 21.67 7.42 -16.87
N ASN A 148 22.11 6.27 -16.37
CA ASN A 148 23.11 6.10 -15.33
C ASN A 148 23.87 4.79 -15.55
N ASP A 149 24.95 4.55 -14.81
CA ASP A 149 25.82 3.37 -14.93
C ASP A 149 25.08 2.04 -14.75
N PHE A 150 23.96 2.05 -14.00
CA PHE A 150 23.15 0.87 -13.71
C PHE A 150 22.00 0.66 -14.68
N ARG A 151 21.73 1.61 -15.57
CA ARG A 151 20.57 1.61 -16.50
C ARG A 151 19.25 1.38 -15.77
N PHE A 152 19.17 1.81 -14.51
CA PHE A 152 18.05 1.59 -13.63
C PHE A 152 17.93 2.68 -12.56
N ALA A 153 16.72 3.21 -12.38
CA ALA A 153 16.40 4.13 -11.30
C ALA A 153 14.95 3.91 -10.80
N LEU A 154 14.65 4.45 -9.63
CA LEU A 154 13.32 4.44 -9.05
C LEU A 154 12.67 5.82 -9.18
N GLN A 155 11.36 5.81 -9.41
CA GLN A 155 10.51 6.99 -9.30
C GLN A 155 9.46 6.70 -8.24
N VAL A 156 9.51 7.43 -7.13
CA VAL A 156 8.47 7.38 -6.11
C VAL A 156 7.35 8.31 -6.54
N LEU A 157 6.14 7.79 -6.57
CA LEU A 157 4.93 8.50 -6.99
C LEU A 157 3.98 8.60 -5.81
N GLU A 158 3.29 9.72 -5.72
CA GLU A 158 2.24 9.90 -4.73
C GLU A 158 1.05 8.97 -5.04
N SER A 159 0.43 8.45 -3.99
CA SER A 159 -0.71 7.55 -4.14
C SER A 159 -1.94 8.22 -4.76
N ASP A 160 -2.02 9.54 -4.69
CA ASP A 160 -3.12 10.31 -5.27
C ASP A 160 -3.03 10.42 -6.80
N LEU A 161 -1.89 10.09 -7.38
CA LEU A 161 -1.74 9.98 -8.83
C LEU A 161 -2.42 8.74 -9.42
N LEU A 162 -2.79 7.76 -8.60
CA LEU A 162 -3.60 6.63 -9.06
C LEU A 162 -5.04 7.12 -9.33
N ASP A 163 -5.52 6.95 -10.55
CA ASP A 163 -6.89 7.34 -10.93
C ASP A 163 -7.92 6.40 -10.30
N THR A 164 -8.24 6.65 -9.03
CA THR A 164 -9.21 5.81 -8.28
C THR A 164 -10.66 5.94 -8.79
N ASP A 165 -10.94 6.91 -9.63
CA ASP A 165 -12.26 7.09 -10.24
C ASP A 165 -12.40 6.30 -11.54
N TYR A 166 -11.29 5.88 -12.13
CA TYR A 166 -11.31 5.06 -13.33
C TYR A 166 -11.71 3.62 -13.03
N ASN A 167 -12.95 3.27 -13.43
CA ASN A 167 -13.53 1.94 -13.30
C ASN A 167 -14.14 1.56 -14.65
N HIS A 168 -13.57 0.59 -15.34
CA HIS A 168 -13.99 0.24 -16.70
C HIS A 168 -13.77 -1.24 -16.99
N LYS A 169 -14.60 -1.80 -17.88
CA LYS A 169 -14.37 -3.13 -18.47
C LYS A 169 -13.73 -2.95 -19.83
N LEU A 170 -12.53 -3.45 -20.00
CA LEU A 170 -11.75 -3.29 -21.22
C LEU A 170 -12.13 -4.30 -22.30
N PRO A 171 -11.90 -3.99 -23.61
CA PRO A 171 -12.20 -4.89 -24.70
C PRO A 171 -11.43 -6.23 -24.65
N ASN A 172 -10.25 -6.25 -24.03
CA ASN A 172 -9.44 -7.47 -23.83
C ASN A 172 -9.97 -8.38 -22.73
N GLY A 173 -11.11 -8.06 -22.09
CA GLY A 173 -11.72 -8.79 -21.00
C GLY A 173 -11.21 -8.43 -19.62
N ASN A 174 -10.17 -7.62 -19.49
CA ASN A 174 -9.67 -7.12 -18.21
C ASN A 174 -10.66 -6.13 -17.60
N ILE A 175 -10.59 -5.99 -16.28
CA ILE A 175 -11.44 -5.07 -15.51
C ILE A 175 -10.55 -4.07 -14.79
N VAL A 176 -10.81 -2.78 -14.99
CA VAL A 176 -10.18 -1.73 -14.19
C VAL A 176 -11.04 -1.46 -12.97
N ARG A 177 -10.43 -1.53 -11.78
CA ARG A 177 -11.04 -1.19 -10.49
C ARG A 177 -10.17 -0.17 -9.78
N MET A 178 -10.69 1.02 -9.55
CA MET A 178 -9.98 2.12 -8.87
C MET A 178 -8.57 2.37 -9.48
N GLY A 179 -8.51 2.43 -10.83
CA GLY A 179 -7.27 2.67 -11.55
C GLY A 179 -6.32 1.47 -11.68
N ILE A 180 -6.68 0.32 -11.14
CA ILE A 180 -5.87 -0.90 -11.24
C ILE A 180 -6.53 -1.84 -12.25
N GLU A 181 -5.82 -2.15 -13.33
CA GLU A 181 -6.26 -3.13 -14.32
C GLU A 181 -5.94 -4.54 -13.83
N LEU A 182 -6.96 -5.38 -13.79
CA LEU A 182 -6.92 -6.76 -13.34
C LEU A 182 -7.22 -7.70 -14.50
N ASP A 183 -6.47 -8.78 -14.61
CA ASP A 183 -6.74 -9.86 -15.55
C ASP A 183 -7.88 -10.79 -15.08
N ALA A 184 -8.14 -11.87 -15.84
CA ALA A 184 -9.17 -12.86 -15.51
C ALA A 184 -8.93 -13.62 -14.19
N PHE A 185 -7.71 -13.56 -13.64
CA PHE A 185 -7.32 -14.16 -12.37
C PHE A 185 -7.19 -13.12 -11.24
N GLU A 186 -7.72 -11.92 -11.45
CA GLU A 186 -7.63 -10.77 -10.53
C GLU A 186 -6.17 -10.32 -10.22
N ARG A 187 -5.21 -10.63 -11.10
CA ARG A 187 -3.83 -10.18 -10.96
C ARG A 187 -3.69 -8.77 -11.53
N PRO A 188 -3.02 -7.83 -10.83
CA PRO A 188 -2.77 -6.50 -11.36
C PRO A 188 -1.77 -6.56 -12.52
N VAL A 189 -2.18 -6.07 -13.69
CA VAL A 189 -1.36 -6.02 -14.92
C VAL A 189 -0.97 -4.61 -15.33
N ALA A 190 -1.77 -3.60 -14.94
CA ALA A 190 -1.45 -2.19 -15.17
C ALA A 190 -2.03 -1.28 -14.09
N TYR A 191 -1.46 -0.08 -13.97
CA TYR A 191 -1.90 0.98 -13.08
C TYR A 191 -2.12 2.24 -13.92
N HIS A 192 -3.33 2.80 -13.87
CA HIS A 192 -3.69 4.03 -14.57
C HIS A 192 -3.35 5.22 -13.68
N ILE A 193 -2.40 6.02 -14.15
CA ILE A 193 -1.81 7.12 -13.36
C ILE A 193 -2.12 8.43 -14.06
N LEU A 194 -2.58 9.41 -13.29
CA LEU A 194 -2.81 10.78 -13.74
C LEU A 194 -1.48 11.46 -14.09
N ASN A 195 -1.49 12.34 -15.07
CA ASN A 195 -0.30 13.08 -15.50
C ASN A 195 0.10 14.19 -14.52
N GLY A 196 -0.79 14.59 -13.62
CA GLY A 196 -0.57 15.59 -12.58
C GLY A 196 -1.52 15.37 -11.41
N HIS A 197 -1.23 16.01 -10.29
CA HIS A 197 -2.09 15.94 -9.10
C HIS A 197 -3.40 16.70 -9.37
N GLU A 198 -4.55 16.14 -8.95
CA GLU A 198 -5.88 16.76 -9.16
C GLU A 198 -6.00 18.17 -8.54
N GLY A 199 -5.16 18.51 -7.57
CA GLY A 199 -5.11 19.82 -6.91
C GLY A 199 -4.12 20.80 -7.54
N ASP A 200 -3.42 20.43 -8.60
CA ASP A 200 -2.50 21.33 -9.30
C ASP A 200 -3.27 22.11 -10.38
N ASP A 201 -3.45 23.40 -10.15
CA ASP A 201 -3.90 24.32 -11.18
C ASP A 201 -2.78 24.53 -12.21
N PHE A 202 -2.78 23.76 -13.28
CA PHE A 202 -2.03 24.09 -14.48
C PHE A 202 -2.83 25.14 -15.25
N GLY A 203 -2.66 26.42 -14.83
CA GLY A 203 -3.23 27.58 -15.50
C GLY A 203 -2.70 27.79 -16.92
#